data_1c1f8ff69e1a9c37d95cecbd666f8f02
#
_entry.id   1c1f8ff69e1a9c37d95cecbd666f8f02
#
_cell.length_a   1.000
_cell.length_b   1.000
_cell.length_c   1.000
_cell.angle_alpha   90.00
_cell.angle_beta   90.00
_cell.angle_gamma   90.00
#
_symmetry.space_group_name_H-M   'P 1'
#
loop_
_entity.id
_entity.type
_entity.pdbx_description
1 polymer ?
#
loop_
_entity_poly.entity_id
_entity_poly.type
_entity_poly.pdbx_seq_one_letter_code
_entity_poly.pdbx_strand_id
1 'polypeptide(L)'
;MKISIICPIYNAENYIEDLYFNINRQKDVYIEEINFILTESKDNTEDKLKKIGCTYEKINKEKFSHSLVREKAAFNAKGDIIVFITQDIKIEDEYWLYYLTKDIKEKRCEAAFSRQIGYKEHKVERYTREINYPDKTRIVSKDDIEKLGLMTFFFSDASSAISKKVFMELKGYDNKNLPTNEDMYFAYKLIMSGYRIEYAADSKIIHSHDLSFKETVKRYSDIGKFFDQNKYFNEYSANERGLKVLKYIIKRSIEDKKPLIIMDAIINFGARFIGVKFVKNRK
;
A
#
# COMPACT_ATOMS: atom_id res chain seq x y z
N MET A 1 -3.16 -5.36 -22.76
CA MET A 1 -4.13 -5.09 -21.67
C MET A 1 -4.07 -3.62 -21.33
N LYS A 2 -5.23 -3.01 -21.16
CA LYS A 2 -5.41 -1.60 -20.79
C LYS A 2 -5.31 -1.42 -19.28
N ILE A 3 -4.77 -0.29 -18.83
CA ILE A 3 -4.55 -0.01 -17.40
C ILE A 3 -5.37 1.20 -16.99
N SER A 4 -6.13 1.06 -15.89
CA SER A 4 -6.75 2.20 -15.19
C SER A 4 -6.00 2.44 -13.89
N ILE A 5 -5.49 3.66 -13.69
CA ILE A 5 -4.81 4.08 -12.47
C ILE A 5 -5.81 4.83 -11.58
N ILE A 6 -5.89 4.45 -10.32
CA ILE A 6 -6.81 5.01 -9.32
C ILE A 6 -5.99 5.60 -8.17
N CYS A 7 -6.14 6.88 -7.92
CA CYS A 7 -5.42 7.61 -6.89
C CYS A 7 -6.36 8.51 -6.06
N PRO A 8 -6.76 8.11 -4.85
CA PRO A 8 -7.40 9.01 -3.91
C PRO A 8 -6.41 10.10 -3.46
N ILE A 9 -6.86 11.36 -3.46
CA ILE A 9 -6.01 12.51 -3.14
C ILE A 9 -6.70 13.45 -2.14
N TYR A 10 -5.90 14.02 -1.23
CA TYR A 10 -6.31 14.99 -0.22
C TYR A 10 -5.14 15.89 0.18
N ASN A 11 -5.28 17.21 0.03
CA ASN A 11 -4.20 18.16 0.28
C ASN A 11 -2.89 17.74 -0.42
N ALA A 12 -2.96 17.53 -1.74
CA ALA A 12 -1.90 16.95 -2.56
C ALA A 12 -1.13 17.97 -3.40
N GLU A 13 -1.20 19.27 -3.08
CA GLU A 13 -0.59 20.33 -3.87
C GLU A 13 0.92 20.12 -4.13
N ASN A 14 1.63 19.46 -3.20
CA ASN A 14 3.06 19.20 -3.31
C ASN A 14 3.41 17.92 -4.07
N TYR A 15 2.42 17.12 -4.48
CA TYR A 15 2.65 15.80 -5.08
C TYR A 15 2.10 15.70 -6.50
N ILE A 16 0.95 16.34 -6.77
CA ILE A 16 0.10 15.99 -7.90
C ILE A 16 0.75 16.24 -9.27
N GLU A 17 1.51 17.33 -9.44
CA GLU A 17 2.15 17.67 -10.71
C GLU A 17 3.24 16.65 -11.06
N ASP A 18 4.13 16.34 -10.10
CA ASP A 18 5.20 15.35 -10.29
C ASP A 18 4.63 13.95 -10.49
N LEU A 19 3.61 13.57 -9.72
CA LEU A 19 2.97 12.27 -9.83
C LEU A 19 2.34 12.09 -11.22
N TYR A 20 1.55 13.06 -11.69
CA TYR A 20 0.92 13.03 -13.00
C TYR A 20 1.95 12.98 -14.14
N PHE A 21 3.00 13.79 -14.07
CA PHE A 21 4.10 13.77 -15.02
C PHE A 21 4.78 12.39 -15.09
N ASN A 22 5.12 11.81 -13.93
CA ASN A 22 5.82 10.52 -13.86
C ASN A 22 4.95 9.34 -14.29
N ILE A 23 3.63 9.40 -14.11
CA ILE A 23 2.70 8.41 -14.66
C ILE A 23 2.65 8.49 -16.18
N ASN A 24 2.55 9.68 -16.75
CA ASN A 24 2.40 9.84 -18.22
C ASN A 24 3.68 9.50 -19.00
N ARG A 25 4.84 9.46 -18.38
CA ARG A 25 6.10 9.06 -19.04
C ARG A 25 6.40 7.56 -18.97
N GLN A 26 5.48 6.74 -18.40
CA GLN A 26 5.70 5.29 -18.32
C GLN A 26 5.74 4.63 -19.70
N LYS A 27 6.72 3.72 -19.88
CA LYS A 27 7.02 3.03 -21.15
C LYS A 27 6.48 1.60 -21.16
N ASP A 28 6.25 1.06 -22.35
CA ASP A 28 5.82 -0.30 -22.63
C ASP A 28 4.49 -0.71 -21.98
N VAL A 29 3.65 0.29 -21.72
CA VAL A 29 2.32 0.13 -21.14
C VAL A 29 1.30 1.00 -21.88
N TYR A 30 0.03 0.61 -21.81
CA TYR A 30 -1.08 1.40 -22.29
C TYR A 30 -1.98 1.82 -21.14
N ILE A 31 -1.90 3.10 -20.77
CA ILE A 31 -2.75 3.71 -19.75
C ILE A 31 -4.03 4.20 -20.43
N GLU A 32 -5.16 3.58 -20.09
CA GLU A 32 -6.48 3.95 -20.59
C GLU A 32 -7.01 5.20 -19.90
N GLU A 33 -6.76 5.32 -18.60
CA GLU A 33 -7.22 6.45 -17.79
C GLU A 33 -6.42 6.58 -16.49
N ILE A 34 -6.42 7.80 -15.96
CA ILE A 34 -5.93 8.14 -14.62
C ILE A 34 -7.10 8.76 -13.88
N ASN A 35 -7.59 8.07 -12.84
CA ASN A 35 -8.73 8.45 -12.05
C ASN A 35 -8.28 9.04 -10.71
N PHE A 36 -8.18 10.36 -10.62
CA PHE A 36 -7.98 11.04 -9.36
C PHE A 36 -9.32 11.22 -8.63
N ILE A 37 -9.37 10.84 -7.35
CA ILE A 37 -10.54 11.07 -6.49
C ILE A 37 -10.16 12.12 -5.46
N LEU A 38 -10.56 13.37 -5.71
CA LEU A 38 -10.24 14.51 -4.89
C LEU A 38 -11.21 14.59 -3.70
N THR A 39 -10.72 14.29 -2.50
CA THR A 39 -11.41 14.67 -1.27
C THR A 39 -11.29 16.18 -1.10
N GLU A 40 -12.38 16.85 -0.66
CA GLU A 40 -12.39 18.29 -0.39
C GLU A 40 -11.12 18.73 0.34
N SER A 41 -10.28 19.46 -0.37
CA SER A 41 -8.96 19.94 0.07
C SER A 41 -9.01 21.42 0.40
N LYS A 42 -8.11 21.87 1.27
CA LYS A 42 -8.01 23.29 1.68
C LYS A 42 -6.81 24.00 1.05
N ASP A 43 -5.99 23.25 0.33
CA ASP A 43 -4.79 23.72 -0.38
C ASP A 43 -5.08 23.92 -1.89
N ASN A 44 -4.05 24.19 -2.67
CA ASN A 44 -4.16 24.43 -4.11
C ASN A 44 -4.29 23.16 -4.97
N THR A 45 -4.61 22.00 -4.38
CA THR A 45 -4.70 20.71 -5.11
C THR A 45 -5.65 20.80 -6.29
N GLU A 46 -6.86 21.31 -6.10
CA GLU A 46 -7.88 21.39 -7.17
C GLU A 46 -7.44 22.29 -8.32
N ASP A 47 -6.82 23.43 -8.03
CA ASP A 47 -6.36 24.37 -9.07
C ASP A 47 -5.18 23.76 -9.86
N LYS A 48 -4.31 23.02 -9.21
CA LYS A 48 -3.24 22.27 -9.90
C LYS A 48 -3.79 21.18 -10.81
N LEU A 49 -4.81 20.41 -10.38
CA LEU A 49 -5.49 19.43 -11.22
C LEU A 49 -6.07 20.06 -12.47
N LYS A 50 -6.74 21.21 -12.34
CA LYS A 50 -7.29 21.99 -13.49
C LYS A 50 -6.18 22.46 -14.41
N LYS A 51 -5.08 22.98 -13.87
CA LYS A 51 -3.93 23.50 -14.63
C LYS A 51 -3.25 22.41 -15.48
N ILE A 52 -3.08 21.19 -14.94
CA ILE A 52 -2.49 20.07 -15.69
C ILE A 52 -3.50 19.35 -16.59
N GLY A 53 -4.77 19.78 -16.60
CA GLY A 53 -5.80 19.26 -17.51
C GLY A 53 -6.23 17.82 -17.25
N CYS A 54 -6.03 17.30 -16.03
CA CYS A 54 -6.46 15.94 -15.71
C CYS A 54 -7.93 15.90 -15.24
N THR A 55 -8.58 14.77 -15.47
CA THR A 55 -9.93 14.50 -14.97
C THR A 55 -9.89 14.03 -13.52
N TYR A 56 -10.88 14.43 -12.71
CA TYR A 56 -11.00 13.97 -11.32
C TYR A 56 -12.47 13.93 -10.89
N GLU A 57 -12.78 13.03 -9.95
CA GLU A 57 -14.05 13.01 -9.22
C GLU A 57 -13.86 13.72 -7.88
N LYS A 58 -14.78 14.63 -7.49
CA LYS A 58 -14.73 15.31 -6.20
C LYS A 58 -15.66 14.63 -5.21
N ILE A 59 -15.19 14.40 -3.98
CA ILE A 59 -15.96 13.81 -2.90
C ILE A 59 -15.82 14.66 -1.62
N ASN A 60 -16.88 14.66 -0.80
CA ASN A 60 -16.86 15.29 0.51
C ASN A 60 -16.00 14.46 1.47
N LYS A 61 -15.34 15.15 2.41
CA LYS A 61 -14.46 14.51 3.39
C LYS A 61 -15.16 13.42 4.23
N GLU A 62 -16.43 13.62 4.57
CA GLU A 62 -17.23 12.67 5.34
C GLU A 62 -17.52 11.37 4.61
N LYS A 63 -17.48 11.39 3.27
CA LYS A 63 -17.69 10.21 2.41
C LYS A 63 -16.40 9.46 2.10
N PHE A 64 -15.26 9.96 2.57
CA PHE A 64 -13.99 9.31 2.30
C PHE A 64 -13.83 8.01 3.11
N SER A 65 -13.49 6.96 2.41
CA SER A 65 -13.04 5.68 2.96
C SER A 65 -12.02 5.09 1.99
N HIS A 66 -10.89 4.62 2.49
CA HIS A 66 -9.85 4.02 1.65
C HIS A 66 -10.40 2.88 0.79
N SER A 67 -11.18 1.98 1.38
CA SER A 67 -11.76 0.83 0.67
C SER A 67 -12.90 1.24 -0.26
N LEU A 68 -13.91 1.97 0.22
CA LEU A 68 -15.12 2.27 -0.55
C LEU A 68 -14.83 3.15 -1.77
N VAL A 69 -13.93 4.13 -1.62
CA VAL A 69 -13.55 5.04 -2.71
C VAL A 69 -12.80 4.28 -3.80
N ARG A 70 -11.82 3.44 -3.41
CA ARG A 70 -11.08 2.58 -4.36
C ARG A 70 -11.99 1.56 -5.04
N GLU A 71 -12.87 0.90 -4.27
CA GLU A 71 -13.80 -0.10 -4.80
C GLU A 71 -14.74 0.49 -5.85
N LYS A 72 -15.39 1.63 -5.53
CA LYS A 72 -16.27 2.33 -6.47
C LYS A 72 -15.53 2.71 -7.77
N ALA A 73 -14.34 3.27 -7.64
CA ALA A 73 -13.54 3.67 -8.80
C ALA A 73 -13.09 2.46 -9.62
N ALA A 74 -12.71 1.36 -8.96
CA ALA A 74 -12.30 0.13 -9.62
C ALA A 74 -13.44 -0.54 -10.40
N PHE A 75 -14.65 -0.56 -9.85
CA PHE A 75 -15.82 -1.10 -10.54
C PHE A 75 -16.16 -0.32 -11.82
N ASN A 76 -15.95 1.00 -11.82
CA ASN A 76 -16.19 1.87 -12.96
C ASN A 76 -15.00 1.98 -13.94
N ALA A 77 -13.84 1.45 -13.57
CA ALA A 77 -12.62 1.54 -14.37
C ALA A 77 -12.78 0.87 -15.75
N LYS A 78 -12.12 1.40 -16.79
CA LYS A 78 -12.22 0.90 -18.17
C LYS A 78 -11.11 -0.10 -18.52
N GLY A 79 -10.02 -0.11 -17.75
CA GLY A 79 -8.87 -0.97 -18.00
C GLY A 79 -9.11 -2.43 -17.61
N ASP A 80 -8.30 -3.31 -18.17
CA ASP A 80 -8.25 -4.74 -17.82
C ASP A 80 -7.50 -4.98 -16.49
N ILE A 81 -6.57 -4.07 -16.20
CA ILE A 81 -5.78 -4.04 -14.95
C ILE A 81 -6.10 -2.75 -14.22
N ILE A 82 -6.43 -2.87 -12.93
CA ILE A 82 -6.59 -1.76 -12.00
C ILE A 82 -5.26 -1.55 -11.29
N VAL A 83 -4.78 -0.33 -11.25
CA VAL A 83 -3.60 0.06 -10.48
C VAL A 83 -4.01 1.04 -9.39
N PHE A 84 -3.84 0.65 -8.11
CA PHE A 84 -4.00 1.56 -6.98
C PHE A 84 -2.68 2.20 -6.62
N ILE A 85 -2.72 3.50 -6.39
CA ILE A 85 -1.58 4.26 -5.86
C ILE A 85 -2.03 5.23 -4.78
N THR A 86 -1.08 5.68 -3.95
CA THR A 86 -1.26 6.83 -3.05
C THR A 86 -0.58 8.07 -3.64
N GLN A 87 -1.07 9.25 -3.25
CA GLN A 87 -0.62 10.53 -3.81
C GLN A 87 0.86 10.85 -3.55
N ASP A 88 1.43 10.27 -2.50
CA ASP A 88 2.74 10.59 -1.93
C ASP A 88 3.84 9.59 -2.31
N ILE A 89 3.57 8.72 -3.27
CA ILE A 89 4.63 7.91 -3.90
C ILE A 89 5.46 8.75 -4.85
N LYS A 90 6.77 8.51 -4.88
CA LYS A 90 7.65 9.06 -5.90
C LYS A 90 8.07 7.95 -6.86
N ILE A 91 7.78 8.15 -8.13
CA ILE A 91 8.12 7.23 -9.23
C ILE A 91 9.31 7.83 -9.96
N GLU A 92 10.45 7.14 -9.96
CA GLU A 92 11.67 7.61 -10.64
C GLU A 92 11.95 6.82 -11.93
N ASP A 93 11.48 5.56 -12.01
CA ASP A 93 11.71 4.66 -13.13
C ASP A 93 10.59 4.75 -14.16
N GLU A 94 10.93 4.93 -15.43
CA GLU A 94 9.99 4.97 -16.56
C GLU A 94 9.38 3.60 -16.90
N TYR A 95 9.88 2.51 -16.29
CA TYR A 95 9.38 1.15 -16.44
C TYR A 95 8.69 0.61 -15.18
N TRP A 96 8.45 1.48 -14.17
CA TRP A 96 7.76 1.09 -12.92
C TRP A 96 6.45 0.35 -13.20
N LEU A 97 5.60 0.90 -14.04
CA LEU A 97 4.28 0.34 -14.34
C LEU A 97 4.37 -0.94 -15.19
N TYR A 98 5.36 -1.03 -16.07
CA TYR A 98 5.65 -2.25 -16.81
C TYR A 98 6.00 -3.39 -15.87
N TYR A 99 6.97 -3.19 -14.96
CA TYR A 99 7.37 -4.19 -13.99
C TYR A 99 6.25 -4.59 -13.03
N LEU A 100 5.35 -3.64 -12.68
CA LEU A 100 4.21 -3.92 -11.82
C LEU A 100 3.15 -4.79 -12.49
N THR A 101 3.00 -4.71 -13.83
CA THR A 101 1.87 -5.33 -14.53
C THR A 101 2.25 -6.48 -15.45
N LYS A 102 3.55 -6.72 -15.71
CA LYS A 102 4.01 -7.73 -16.66
C LYS A 102 3.52 -9.14 -16.32
N ASP A 103 3.62 -9.55 -15.07
CA ASP A 103 3.29 -10.91 -14.64
C ASP A 103 1.78 -11.15 -14.60
N ILE A 104 0.97 -10.10 -14.41
CA ILE A 104 -0.48 -10.16 -14.59
C ILE A 104 -0.82 -10.33 -16.09
N LYS A 105 -0.17 -9.58 -16.98
CA LYS A 105 -0.36 -9.70 -18.44
C LYS A 105 0.02 -11.10 -18.94
N GLU A 106 1.06 -11.70 -18.37
CA GLU A 106 1.54 -13.03 -18.69
C GLU A 106 0.80 -14.15 -17.91
N LYS A 107 -0.22 -13.81 -17.11
CA LYS A 107 -1.06 -14.73 -16.33
C LYS A 107 -0.27 -15.57 -15.32
N ARG A 108 0.86 -15.05 -14.82
CA ARG A 108 1.65 -15.69 -13.76
C ARG A 108 1.08 -15.42 -12.38
N CYS A 109 0.38 -14.29 -12.23
CA CYS A 109 -0.34 -13.90 -11.01
C CYS A 109 -1.57 -13.06 -11.37
N GLU A 110 -2.43 -12.79 -10.41
CA GLU A 110 -3.65 -12.00 -10.58
C GLU A 110 -3.55 -10.62 -9.91
N ALA A 111 -2.59 -10.47 -9.01
CA ALA A 111 -2.27 -9.18 -8.39
C ALA A 111 -0.77 -9.05 -8.16
N ALA A 112 -0.28 -7.82 -8.13
CA ALA A 112 1.11 -7.49 -7.86
C ALA A 112 1.22 -6.21 -7.04
N PHE A 113 2.31 -6.04 -6.28
CA PHE A 113 2.61 -4.79 -5.59
C PHE A 113 4.10 -4.44 -5.65
N SER A 114 4.37 -3.14 -5.65
CA SER A 114 5.71 -2.58 -5.84
C SER A 114 6.59 -2.69 -4.61
N ARG A 115 7.90 -2.70 -4.85
CA ARG A 115 8.92 -2.47 -3.84
C ARG A 115 8.88 -1.04 -3.34
N GLN A 116 8.70 -0.85 -2.04
CA GLN A 116 8.76 0.45 -1.40
C GLN A 116 10.14 0.71 -0.83
N ILE A 117 10.76 1.82 -1.25
CA ILE A 117 12.03 2.31 -0.73
C ILE A 117 11.72 3.46 0.22
N GLY A 118 12.27 3.41 1.44
CA GLY A 118 12.10 4.48 2.42
C GLY A 118 12.98 5.69 2.09
N TYR A 119 12.49 6.90 2.36
CA TYR A 119 13.31 8.10 2.31
C TYR A 119 14.52 7.98 3.26
N LYS A 120 15.68 8.52 2.85
CA LYS A 120 16.93 8.42 3.62
C LYS A 120 16.83 9.08 4.99
N GLU A 121 16.05 10.14 5.10
CA GLU A 121 15.77 10.91 6.31
C GLU A 121 14.82 10.21 7.28
N HIS A 122 13.95 9.29 6.80
CA HIS A 122 12.98 8.55 7.62
C HIS A 122 13.65 7.34 8.29
N LYS A 123 14.42 7.61 9.33
CA LYS A 123 15.34 6.70 10.03
C LYS A 123 14.80 5.27 10.25
N VAL A 124 13.80 5.12 11.12
CA VAL A 124 13.23 3.81 11.48
C VAL A 124 12.47 3.19 10.32
N GLU A 125 11.70 4.00 9.59
CA GLU A 125 10.90 3.51 8.46
C GLU A 125 11.78 3.07 7.29
N ARG A 126 12.90 3.71 7.02
CA ARG A 126 13.86 3.27 5.99
C ARG A 126 14.28 1.82 6.21
N TYR A 127 14.74 1.46 7.42
CA TYR A 127 15.14 0.07 7.71
C TYR A 127 13.94 -0.89 7.79
N THR A 128 12.78 -0.39 8.21
CA THR A 128 11.54 -1.16 8.14
C THR A 128 11.18 -1.51 6.69
N ARG A 129 11.36 -0.58 5.74
CA ARG A 129 11.16 -0.84 4.31
C ARG A 129 12.19 -1.84 3.77
N GLU A 130 13.48 -1.68 4.10
CA GLU A 130 14.53 -2.60 3.65
C GLU A 130 14.22 -4.06 3.98
N ILE A 131 13.78 -4.38 5.20
CA ILE A 131 13.45 -5.77 5.60
C ILE A 131 12.11 -6.26 5.04
N ASN A 132 11.11 -5.36 4.86
CA ASN A 132 9.80 -5.76 4.38
C ASN A 132 9.72 -5.86 2.87
N TYR A 133 10.58 -5.14 2.15
CA TYR A 133 10.62 -5.04 0.70
C TYR A 133 12.02 -5.38 0.16
N PRO A 134 12.43 -6.67 0.25
CA PRO A 134 13.74 -7.12 -0.24
C PRO A 134 13.86 -6.91 -1.76
N ASP A 135 15.07 -7.10 -2.29
CA ASP A 135 15.38 -6.89 -3.71
C ASP A 135 15.07 -8.09 -4.62
N LYS A 136 14.40 -9.10 -4.09
CA LYS A 136 14.05 -10.33 -4.81
C LYS A 136 12.54 -10.45 -4.99
N THR A 137 12.11 -10.50 -6.24
CA THR A 137 10.71 -10.80 -6.64
C THR A 137 10.28 -12.18 -6.14
N ARG A 138 9.02 -12.29 -5.74
CA ARG A 138 8.40 -13.57 -5.37
C ARG A 138 6.91 -13.56 -5.72
N ILE A 139 6.41 -14.72 -6.13
CA ILE A 139 4.97 -14.98 -6.25
C ILE A 139 4.58 -15.85 -5.05
N VAL A 140 3.47 -15.50 -4.42
CA VAL A 140 2.90 -16.26 -3.28
C VAL A 140 1.51 -16.77 -3.64
N SER A 141 1.18 -17.93 -3.09
CA SER A 141 -0.08 -18.64 -3.25
C SER A 141 -0.59 -19.14 -1.90
N LYS A 142 -1.71 -19.87 -1.92
CA LYS A 142 -2.25 -20.54 -0.74
C LYS A 142 -1.27 -21.55 -0.12
N ASP A 143 -0.43 -22.18 -0.94
CA ASP A 143 0.55 -23.17 -0.50
C ASP A 143 1.67 -22.58 0.37
N ASP A 144 1.84 -21.24 0.31
CA ASP A 144 2.86 -20.55 1.10
C ASP A 144 2.39 -20.20 2.53
N ILE A 145 1.12 -20.45 2.88
CA ILE A 145 0.54 -20.05 4.17
C ILE A 145 1.29 -20.71 5.33
N GLU A 146 1.59 -21.99 5.25
CA GLU A 146 2.31 -22.71 6.31
C GLU A 146 3.68 -22.08 6.60
N LYS A 147 4.40 -21.67 5.55
CA LYS A 147 5.75 -21.09 5.64
C LYS A 147 5.76 -19.63 6.04
N LEU A 148 4.84 -18.84 5.45
CA LEU A 148 4.85 -17.38 5.55
C LEU A 148 3.84 -16.84 6.58
N GLY A 149 2.85 -17.66 6.98
CA GLY A 149 1.79 -17.26 7.91
C GLY A 149 1.08 -16.00 7.41
N LEU A 150 0.92 -15.03 8.29
CA LEU A 150 0.27 -13.74 7.98
C LEU A 150 0.92 -12.98 6.82
N MET A 151 2.22 -13.19 6.56
CA MET A 151 2.94 -12.53 5.47
C MET A 151 2.54 -13.01 4.07
N THR A 152 1.79 -14.12 3.95
CA THR A 152 1.18 -14.55 2.69
C THR A 152 0.18 -13.54 2.16
N PHE A 153 -0.47 -12.79 3.08
CA PHE A 153 -1.46 -11.77 2.77
C PHE A 153 -0.88 -10.35 2.77
N PHE A 154 0.46 -10.23 2.77
CA PHE A 154 1.11 -8.93 2.71
C PHE A 154 0.96 -8.34 1.32
N PHE A 155 0.27 -7.21 1.24
CA PHE A 155 -0.03 -6.47 0.03
C PHE A 155 -0.03 -4.97 0.33
N SER A 156 0.07 -4.11 -0.67
CA SER A 156 0.07 -2.67 -0.41
C SER A 156 -0.48 -1.85 -1.57
N ASP A 157 -1.62 -1.22 -1.34
CA ASP A 157 -2.29 -0.31 -2.27
C ASP A 157 -1.60 1.08 -2.33
N ALA A 158 -0.45 1.24 -1.70
CA ALA A 158 0.41 2.38 -1.99
C ALA A 158 0.96 2.33 -3.43
N SER A 159 1.15 1.12 -3.98
CA SER A 159 1.40 0.85 -5.39
C SER A 159 1.11 -0.62 -5.66
N SER A 160 -0.05 -0.92 -6.18
CA SER A 160 -0.49 -2.28 -6.51
C SER A 160 -1.18 -2.34 -7.87
N ALA A 161 -1.20 -3.53 -8.47
CA ALA A 161 -1.93 -3.84 -9.69
C ALA A 161 -2.78 -5.10 -9.47
N ILE A 162 -4.00 -5.12 -10.01
CA ILE A 162 -4.93 -6.23 -9.83
C ILE A 162 -5.67 -6.46 -11.16
N SER A 163 -5.85 -7.70 -11.57
CA SER A 163 -6.75 -8.06 -12.65
C SER A 163 -8.17 -7.56 -12.33
N LYS A 164 -8.71 -6.66 -13.18
CA LYS A 164 -10.08 -6.14 -12.98
C LYS A 164 -11.10 -7.29 -12.91
N LYS A 165 -10.95 -8.29 -13.77
CA LYS A 165 -11.82 -9.47 -13.76
C LYS A 165 -11.86 -10.13 -12.39
N VAL A 166 -10.70 -10.37 -11.79
CA VAL A 166 -10.60 -11.03 -10.46
C VAL A 166 -11.10 -10.11 -9.35
N PHE A 167 -10.81 -8.80 -9.42
CA PHE A 167 -11.33 -7.84 -8.45
C PHE A 167 -12.86 -7.82 -8.44
N MET A 168 -13.49 -7.84 -9.63
CA MET A 168 -14.95 -7.90 -9.77
C MET A 168 -15.53 -9.23 -9.29
N GLU A 169 -14.92 -10.36 -9.66
CA GLU A 169 -15.32 -11.71 -9.26
C GLU A 169 -15.34 -11.86 -7.73
N LEU A 170 -14.28 -11.34 -7.09
CA LEU A 170 -14.16 -11.35 -5.64
C LEU A 170 -14.96 -10.22 -4.94
N LYS A 171 -15.73 -9.42 -5.69
CA LYS A 171 -16.55 -8.31 -5.15
C LYS A 171 -15.73 -7.28 -4.36
N GLY A 172 -14.51 -6.98 -4.82
CA GLY A 172 -13.63 -5.99 -4.21
C GLY A 172 -13.47 -6.13 -2.70
N TYR A 173 -13.72 -5.06 -1.96
CA TYR A 173 -13.67 -5.03 -0.49
C TYR A 173 -15.02 -5.34 0.18
N ASP A 174 -15.98 -5.95 -0.55
CA ASP A 174 -17.34 -6.32 -0.09
C ASP A 174 -18.17 -5.11 0.41
N ASN A 175 -17.97 -3.95 -0.15
CA ASN A 175 -18.59 -2.69 0.27
C ASN A 175 -18.38 -2.39 1.77
N LYS A 176 -17.24 -2.85 2.33
CA LYS A 176 -16.90 -2.61 3.74
C LYS A 176 -16.13 -1.31 3.89
N ASN A 177 -16.51 -0.51 4.86
CA ASN A 177 -15.73 0.64 5.28
C ASN A 177 -14.54 0.18 6.13
N LEU A 178 -13.40 -0.04 5.49
CA LEU A 178 -12.15 -0.44 6.14
C LEU A 178 -11.27 0.82 6.29
N PRO A 179 -11.02 1.28 7.51
CA PRO A 179 -10.23 2.48 7.74
C PRO A 179 -8.74 2.26 7.47
N THR A 180 -8.28 1.00 7.45
CA THR A 180 -6.91 0.57 7.15
C THR A 180 -6.89 -0.90 6.79
N ASN A 181 -5.78 -1.37 6.19
CA ASN A 181 -5.55 -2.77 5.79
C ASN A 181 -6.60 -3.35 4.82
N GLU A 182 -7.26 -2.49 4.03
CA GLU A 182 -8.13 -2.92 2.93
C GLU A 182 -7.37 -3.78 1.92
N ASP A 183 -6.12 -3.44 1.69
CA ASP A 183 -5.18 -4.18 0.84
C ASP A 183 -4.96 -5.61 1.35
N MET A 184 -4.67 -5.78 2.63
CA MET A 184 -4.51 -7.08 3.26
C MET A 184 -5.83 -7.88 3.27
N TYR A 185 -6.96 -7.20 3.47
CA TYR A 185 -8.29 -7.81 3.39
C TYR A 185 -8.53 -8.41 2.00
N PHE A 186 -8.25 -7.67 0.95
CA PHE A 186 -8.41 -8.16 -0.42
C PHE A 186 -7.41 -9.26 -0.76
N ALA A 187 -6.15 -9.12 -0.34
CA ALA A 187 -5.12 -10.13 -0.52
C ALA A 187 -5.51 -11.48 0.13
N TYR A 188 -6.15 -11.46 1.31
CA TYR A 188 -6.69 -12.66 1.93
C TYR A 188 -7.75 -13.33 1.04
N LYS A 189 -8.73 -12.57 0.55
CA LYS A 189 -9.76 -13.11 -0.35
C LYS A 189 -9.14 -13.71 -1.61
N LEU A 190 -8.17 -13.04 -2.20
CA LEU A 190 -7.48 -13.45 -3.41
C LEU A 190 -6.75 -14.79 -3.19
N ILE A 191 -5.90 -14.88 -2.18
CA ILE A 191 -5.14 -16.10 -1.84
C ILE A 191 -6.07 -17.27 -1.47
N MET A 192 -7.11 -17.02 -0.65
CA MET A 192 -8.04 -18.07 -0.23
C MET A 192 -8.91 -18.59 -1.37
N SER A 193 -9.09 -17.78 -2.42
CA SER A 193 -9.77 -18.18 -3.66
C SER A 193 -8.85 -18.90 -4.66
N GLY A 194 -7.58 -19.17 -4.30
CA GLY A 194 -6.63 -19.92 -5.12
C GLY A 194 -5.85 -19.08 -6.12
N TYR A 195 -5.95 -17.75 -6.05
CA TYR A 195 -5.19 -16.82 -6.87
C TYR A 195 -3.80 -16.55 -6.29
N ARG A 196 -2.93 -15.92 -7.08
CA ARG A 196 -1.53 -15.65 -6.74
C ARG A 196 -1.26 -14.15 -6.67
N ILE A 197 -0.36 -13.77 -5.78
CA ILE A 197 0.12 -12.39 -5.63
C ILE A 197 1.61 -12.34 -5.90
N GLU A 198 2.04 -11.38 -6.72
CA GLU A 198 3.45 -11.08 -6.92
C GLU A 198 3.89 -9.90 -6.03
N TYR A 199 5.01 -10.06 -5.36
CA TYR A 199 5.84 -8.96 -4.92
C TYR A 199 6.83 -8.64 -6.04
N ALA A 200 6.62 -7.54 -6.77
CA ALA A 200 7.41 -7.13 -7.92
C ALA A 200 8.58 -6.24 -7.48
N ALA A 201 9.75 -6.84 -7.19
CA ALA A 201 10.90 -6.11 -6.65
C ALA A 201 11.52 -5.10 -7.63
N ASP A 202 11.35 -5.32 -8.94
CA ASP A 202 11.83 -4.39 -9.97
C ASP A 202 10.91 -3.18 -10.14
N SER A 203 9.64 -3.29 -9.79
CA SER A 203 8.71 -2.16 -9.72
C SER A 203 8.97 -1.36 -8.44
N LYS A 204 9.68 -0.23 -8.55
CA LYS A 204 10.17 0.54 -7.40
C LYS A 204 9.45 1.87 -7.24
N ILE A 205 9.07 2.18 -6.01
CA ILE A 205 8.59 3.50 -5.61
C ILE A 205 9.32 3.96 -4.34
N ILE A 206 9.49 5.26 -4.18
CA ILE A 206 9.92 5.83 -2.90
C ILE A 206 8.65 6.19 -2.13
N HIS A 207 8.49 5.59 -0.95
CA HIS A 207 7.34 5.81 -0.09
C HIS A 207 7.65 5.41 1.36
N SER A 208 7.56 6.36 2.25
CA SER A 208 7.58 6.12 3.71
C SER A 208 7.05 7.34 4.45
N HIS A 209 6.58 7.14 5.67
CA HIS A 209 6.07 8.19 6.53
C HIS A 209 6.93 8.30 7.79
N ASP A 210 7.25 9.53 8.19
CA ASP A 210 7.89 9.81 9.48
C ASP A 210 6.81 10.23 10.48
N LEU A 211 6.11 9.22 11.00
CA LEU A 211 5.00 9.44 11.93
C LEU A 211 5.51 9.79 13.32
N SER A 212 4.92 10.81 13.92
CA SER A 212 5.09 11.13 15.33
C SER A 212 4.62 9.96 16.22
N PHE A 213 5.02 9.97 17.50
CA PHE A 213 4.56 8.98 18.47
C PHE A 213 3.03 8.86 18.52
N LYS A 214 2.31 10.00 18.55
CA LYS A 214 0.85 10.04 18.62
C LYS A 214 0.19 9.46 17.36
N GLU A 215 0.71 9.80 16.20
CA GLU A 215 0.22 9.26 14.90
C GLU A 215 0.49 7.76 14.80
N THR A 216 1.65 7.30 15.26
CA THR A 216 1.98 5.87 15.33
C THR A 216 1.00 5.13 16.23
N VAL A 217 0.71 5.63 17.44
CA VAL A 217 -0.29 5.04 18.34
C VAL A 217 -1.66 4.97 17.67
N LYS A 218 -2.10 6.06 17.03
CA LYS A 218 -3.39 6.10 16.31
C LYS A 218 -3.44 5.05 15.20
N ARG A 219 -2.42 5.01 14.33
CA ARG A 219 -2.34 4.06 13.21
C ARG A 219 -2.41 2.61 13.71
N TYR A 220 -1.66 2.27 14.77
CA TYR A 220 -1.67 0.92 15.30
C TYR A 220 -2.94 0.59 16.11
N SER A 221 -3.65 1.60 16.63
CA SER A 221 -5.00 1.41 17.17
C SER A 221 -5.98 1.02 16.05
N ASP A 222 -5.90 1.67 14.90
CA ASP A 222 -6.77 1.35 13.75
C ASP A 222 -6.44 -0.04 13.17
N ILE A 223 -5.17 -0.40 13.08
CA ILE A 223 -4.71 -1.77 12.73
C ILE A 223 -5.26 -2.79 13.75
N GLY A 224 -5.19 -2.49 15.06
CA GLY A 224 -5.73 -3.35 16.09
C GLY A 224 -7.24 -3.60 15.94
N LYS A 225 -8.01 -2.55 15.61
CA LYS A 225 -9.46 -2.67 15.32
C LYS A 225 -9.71 -3.56 14.09
N PHE A 226 -8.92 -3.39 13.03
CA PHE A 226 -9.01 -4.24 11.85
C PHE A 226 -8.86 -5.72 12.19
N PHE A 227 -7.85 -6.12 12.97
CA PHE A 227 -7.65 -7.51 13.39
C PHE A 227 -8.74 -7.99 14.36
N ASP A 228 -9.29 -7.12 15.21
CA ASP A 228 -10.39 -7.47 16.10
C ASP A 228 -11.71 -7.73 15.33
N GLN A 229 -11.94 -7.00 14.25
CA GLN A 229 -13.07 -7.19 13.34
C GLN A 229 -12.90 -8.39 12.40
N ASN A 230 -11.66 -8.78 12.10
CA ASN A 230 -11.32 -9.84 11.15
C ASN A 230 -10.51 -10.94 11.86
N LYS A 231 -11.12 -11.57 12.87
CA LYS A 231 -10.44 -12.52 13.79
C LYS A 231 -9.84 -13.74 13.13
N TYR A 232 -10.29 -14.12 11.95
CA TYR A 232 -9.72 -15.21 11.16
C TYR A 232 -8.25 -15.01 10.82
N PHE A 233 -7.75 -13.76 10.78
CA PHE A 233 -6.32 -13.50 10.65
C PHE A 233 -5.49 -14.00 11.84
N ASN A 234 -6.10 -14.17 13.02
CA ASN A 234 -5.38 -14.67 14.20
C ASN A 234 -5.01 -16.16 14.10
N GLU A 235 -5.60 -16.89 13.14
CA GLU A 235 -5.25 -18.28 12.84
C GLU A 235 -3.88 -18.39 12.17
N TYR A 236 -3.39 -17.29 11.57
CA TYR A 236 -2.11 -17.23 10.87
C TYR A 236 -1.02 -16.65 11.77
N SER A 237 0.06 -17.41 11.94
CA SER A 237 1.19 -16.97 12.75
C SER A 237 1.77 -15.65 12.24
N ALA A 238 1.97 -14.70 13.13
CA ALA A 238 2.74 -13.49 12.85
C ALA A 238 4.26 -13.76 12.84
N ASN A 239 4.69 -15.01 13.14
CA ASN A 239 6.07 -15.51 13.08
C ASN A 239 7.11 -14.54 13.67
N GLU A 240 6.84 -13.96 14.84
CA GLU A 240 7.74 -13.02 15.53
C GLU A 240 8.22 -11.86 14.63
N ARG A 241 7.43 -11.51 13.59
CA ARG A 241 7.85 -10.52 12.59
C ARG A 241 8.29 -9.20 13.20
N GLY A 242 7.57 -8.71 14.22
CA GLY A 242 7.94 -7.48 14.93
C GLY A 242 9.34 -7.54 15.52
N LEU A 243 9.70 -8.65 16.20
CA LEU A 243 11.03 -8.85 16.76
C LEU A 243 12.11 -8.95 15.68
N LYS A 244 11.82 -9.62 14.56
CA LYS A 244 12.75 -9.69 13.44
C LYS A 244 13.04 -8.31 12.85
N VAL A 245 12.01 -7.48 12.68
CA VAL A 245 12.16 -6.10 12.21
C VAL A 245 12.99 -5.27 13.19
N LEU A 246 12.71 -5.35 14.50
CA LEU A 246 13.47 -4.62 15.51
C LEU A 246 14.94 -5.05 15.54
N LYS A 247 15.23 -6.35 15.53
CA LYS A 247 16.60 -6.88 15.46
C LYS A 247 17.32 -6.38 14.20
N TYR A 248 16.64 -6.35 13.05
CA TYR A 248 17.20 -5.83 11.81
C TYR A 248 17.56 -4.35 11.92
N ILE A 249 16.65 -3.52 12.46
CA ILE A 249 16.90 -2.08 12.64
C ILE A 249 18.11 -1.84 13.54
N ILE A 250 18.22 -2.59 14.67
CA ILE A 250 19.35 -2.50 15.57
C ILE A 250 20.65 -2.83 14.85
N LYS A 251 20.69 -3.97 14.13
CA LYS A 251 21.86 -4.39 13.36
C LYS A 251 22.28 -3.33 12.34
N ARG A 252 21.34 -2.84 11.52
CA ARG A 252 21.59 -1.83 10.49
C ARG A 252 22.04 -0.48 11.08
N SER A 253 21.49 -0.09 12.23
CA SER A 253 21.87 1.14 12.92
C SER A 253 23.32 1.10 13.41
N ILE A 254 23.80 -0.08 13.83
CA ILE A 254 25.21 -0.27 14.25
C ILE A 254 26.12 -0.25 13.02
N GLU A 255 25.78 -0.99 11.96
CA GLU A 255 26.53 -1.04 10.70
C GLU A 255 26.68 0.36 10.07
N ASP A 256 25.62 1.14 10.05
CA ASP A 256 25.59 2.50 9.49
C ASP A 256 26.19 3.56 10.46
N LYS A 257 26.69 3.14 11.64
CA LYS A 257 27.25 4.02 12.69
C LYS A 257 26.25 5.10 13.18
N LYS A 258 24.98 4.73 13.31
CA LYS A 258 23.85 5.61 13.73
C LYS A 258 23.11 5.08 14.96
N PRO A 259 23.77 4.91 16.12
CA PRO A 259 23.18 4.24 17.28
C PRO A 259 21.94 4.95 17.85
N LEU A 260 21.77 6.25 17.64
CA LEU A 260 20.59 6.99 18.08
C LEU A 260 19.29 6.46 17.45
N ILE A 261 19.35 5.85 16.27
CA ILE A 261 18.18 5.24 15.63
C ILE A 261 17.62 4.07 16.48
N ILE A 262 18.44 3.44 17.30
CA ILE A 262 17.98 2.37 18.20
C ILE A 262 16.99 2.92 19.24
N MET A 263 17.22 4.11 19.77
CA MET A 263 16.28 4.78 20.68
C MET A 263 14.99 5.14 19.95
N ASP A 264 15.09 5.72 18.74
CA ASP A 264 13.93 6.05 17.91
C ASP A 264 13.10 4.78 17.62
N ALA A 265 13.77 3.64 17.34
CA ALA A 265 13.11 2.35 17.12
C ALA A 265 12.38 1.85 18.38
N ILE A 266 12.99 1.91 19.54
CA ILE A 266 12.37 1.50 20.81
C ILE A 266 11.11 2.32 21.07
N ILE A 267 11.18 3.65 20.93
CA ILE A 267 10.04 4.56 21.08
C ILE A 267 8.94 4.22 20.08
N ASN A 268 9.30 4.03 18.81
CA ASN A 268 8.35 3.69 17.74
C ASN A 268 7.65 2.34 18.01
N PHE A 269 8.39 1.30 18.41
CA PHE A 269 7.80 0.00 18.76
C PHE A 269 6.95 0.06 20.03
N GLY A 270 7.34 0.88 21.00
CA GLY A 270 6.51 1.21 22.17
C GLY A 270 5.17 1.83 21.77
N ALA A 271 5.19 2.81 20.87
CA ALA A 271 3.97 3.42 20.33
C ALA A 271 3.08 2.41 19.61
N ARG A 272 3.66 1.52 18.78
CA ARG A 272 2.95 0.42 18.11
C ARG A 272 2.25 -0.50 19.10
N PHE A 273 2.96 -0.93 20.14
CA PHE A 273 2.42 -1.79 21.19
C PHE A 273 1.26 -1.13 21.94
N ILE A 274 1.43 0.13 22.34
CA ILE A 274 0.40 0.92 23.01
C ILE A 274 -0.84 1.02 22.11
N GLY A 275 -0.68 1.33 20.83
CA GLY A 275 -1.78 1.45 19.89
C GLY A 275 -2.63 0.18 19.81
N VAL A 276 -2.00 -0.98 19.65
CA VAL A 276 -2.71 -2.28 19.60
C VAL A 276 -3.39 -2.60 20.94
N LYS A 277 -2.74 -2.30 22.07
CA LYS A 277 -3.28 -2.60 23.42
C LYS A 277 -4.51 -1.75 23.76
N PHE A 278 -4.59 -0.50 23.29
CA PHE A 278 -5.75 0.38 23.50
C PHE A 278 -7.07 -0.21 22.98
N VAL A 279 -7.01 -1.04 21.95
CA VAL A 279 -8.21 -1.69 21.38
C VAL A 279 -8.69 -2.81 22.29
N LYS A 280 -7.77 -3.61 22.86
CA LYS A 280 -8.11 -4.76 23.73
C LYS A 280 -8.72 -4.33 25.07
N ASN A 281 -8.41 -3.13 25.56
CA ASN A 281 -8.89 -2.64 26.86
C ASN A 281 -10.20 -1.84 26.78
N ARG A 282 -10.80 -1.67 25.59
CA ARG A 282 -12.10 -0.99 25.41
C ARG A 282 -13.28 -1.97 25.33
N LYS A 283 -13.04 -3.24 25.62
CA LYS A 283 -14.04 -4.28 25.86
C LYS A 283 -14.20 -4.50 27.35
#